data_dd22ba91cf85c3e095ef2a8a7ba85e85
#
_entry.id   dd22ba91cf85c3e095ef2a8a7ba85e85
#
_cell.length_a   1.000
_cell.length_b   1.000
_cell.length_c   1.000
_cell.angle_alpha   90.00
_cell.angle_beta   90.00
_cell.angle_gamma   90.00
#
_symmetry.space_group_name_H-M   'P 1'
#
loop_
_entity.id
_entity.type
_entity.pdbx_description
1 polymer ?
#
loop_
_entity_poly.entity_id
_entity_poly.type
_entity_poly.pdbx_seq_one_letter_code
_entity_poly.pdbx_strand_id
1 'polypeptide(L)'
;DKESASKHIKGTVKKVIITAPAKNEDATIVMGVNEEIYNPKTDHILSNASCTTNCLAPVVKVLNNAFGIKRGLMTTVHSYTNDQAILEKAHKKDPRRGRAAAENMIPTSTGAAKAIGLVIPAMKGKLNGLSIRVPTPDVSLVDLVCELNQKEVTKEEINTVLKQASENELKGILAYTDEPLVSSDFKGTSVSSTIDSTLTMVMEKNMVKVIVWYDNEWGYSERTVDLVAYVAAKGL
;
A
#
# COMPACT_ATOMS: atom_id res chain seq x y z
N ASP A 1 2.38 6.18 -17.47
CA ASP A 1 3.71 5.71 -17.89
C ASP A 1 4.69 6.88 -18.09
N LYS A 2 5.98 6.60 -18.14
CA LYS A 2 7.04 7.58 -18.31
C LYS A 2 6.89 8.40 -19.59
N GLU A 3 6.54 7.78 -20.70
CA GLU A 3 6.42 8.46 -21.98
C GLU A 3 5.38 9.60 -21.94
N SER A 4 4.19 9.31 -21.43
CA SER A 4 3.13 10.32 -21.28
C SER A 4 3.51 11.39 -20.26
N ALA A 5 4.08 11.00 -19.12
CA ALA A 5 4.48 11.90 -18.04
C ALA A 5 5.61 12.84 -18.48
N SER A 6 6.56 12.36 -19.29
CA SER A 6 7.69 13.16 -19.78
C SER A 6 7.27 14.39 -20.60
N LYS A 7 6.08 14.37 -21.21
CA LYS A 7 5.52 15.51 -21.95
C LYS A 7 5.26 16.75 -21.07
N HIS A 8 5.20 16.55 -19.75
CA HIS A 8 5.07 17.64 -18.77
C HIS A 8 6.41 18.26 -18.36
N ILE A 9 7.54 17.59 -18.65
CA ILE A 9 8.88 18.15 -18.41
C ILE A 9 9.18 19.21 -19.48
N LYS A 10 8.80 20.45 -19.19
CA LYS A 10 9.02 21.62 -20.06
C LYS A 10 9.00 22.91 -19.23
N GLY A 11 9.67 23.96 -19.75
CA GLY A 11 9.78 25.23 -19.04
C GLY A 11 10.48 25.07 -17.70
N THR A 12 9.78 25.38 -16.62
CA THR A 12 10.30 25.31 -15.24
C THR A 12 10.05 23.97 -14.56
N VAL A 13 9.27 23.08 -15.17
CA VAL A 13 8.94 21.75 -14.58
C VAL A 13 10.17 20.84 -14.65
N LYS A 14 10.68 20.42 -13.51
CA LYS A 14 11.86 19.55 -13.38
C LYS A 14 11.51 18.10 -13.07
N LYS A 15 10.43 17.88 -12.33
CA LYS A 15 9.99 16.56 -11.85
C LYS A 15 8.51 16.39 -12.09
N VAL A 16 8.09 15.14 -12.33
CA VAL A 16 6.69 14.73 -12.41
C VAL A 16 6.49 13.54 -11.49
N ILE A 17 5.54 13.62 -10.59
CA ILE A 17 5.13 12.53 -9.72
C ILE A 17 3.80 11.97 -10.23
N ILE A 18 3.81 10.70 -10.63
CA ILE A 18 2.63 9.96 -11.05
C ILE A 18 1.94 9.43 -9.79
N THR A 19 0.71 9.85 -9.55
CA THR A 19 -0.10 9.43 -8.39
C THR A 19 -0.83 8.11 -8.64
N ALA A 20 -0.12 7.14 -9.20
CA ALA A 20 -0.61 5.81 -9.53
C ALA A 20 0.58 4.87 -9.81
N PRO A 21 0.40 3.53 -9.79
CA PRO A 21 1.40 2.62 -10.32
C PRO A 21 1.75 2.98 -11.77
N ALA A 22 3.03 3.12 -12.06
CA ALA A 22 3.50 3.57 -13.37
C ALA A 22 4.16 2.42 -14.17
N LYS A 23 4.64 2.77 -15.37
CA LYS A 23 5.43 1.89 -16.21
C LYS A 23 6.63 2.67 -16.73
N ASN A 24 7.81 2.06 -16.61
CA ASN A 24 9.08 2.61 -17.07
C ASN A 24 9.47 3.95 -16.41
N GLU A 25 8.88 4.29 -15.26
CA GLU A 25 9.27 5.41 -14.42
C GLU A 25 10.74 5.30 -13.99
N ASP A 26 11.33 6.41 -13.55
CA ASP A 26 12.72 6.41 -13.07
C ASP A 26 12.81 5.73 -11.71
N ALA A 27 11.86 6.01 -10.82
CA ALA A 27 11.74 5.35 -9.53
C ALA A 27 10.28 5.25 -9.07
N THR A 28 9.95 4.14 -8.41
CA THR A 28 8.73 3.99 -7.60
C THR A 28 9.12 4.15 -6.15
N ILE A 29 8.53 5.13 -5.47
CA ILE A 29 8.87 5.51 -4.09
C ILE A 29 7.65 5.35 -3.19
N VAL A 30 7.87 4.74 -2.04
CA VAL A 30 6.92 4.65 -0.92
C VAL A 30 7.61 5.24 0.31
N MET A 31 7.06 6.34 0.82
CA MET A 31 7.61 7.03 1.99
C MET A 31 7.66 6.12 3.21
N GLY A 32 8.77 6.16 3.95
CA GLY A 32 9.08 5.27 5.06
C GLY A 32 9.63 3.90 4.64
N VAL A 33 9.69 3.61 3.33
CA VAL A 33 10.14 2.29 2.83
C VAL A 33 11.42 2.39 2.03
N ASN A 34 11.48 3.23 1.01
CA ASN A 34 12.60 3.29 0.07
C ASN A 34 12.86 4.70 -0.51
N GLU A 35 12.45 5.76 0.14
CA GLU A 35 12.62 7.13 -0.37
C GLU A 35 14.09 7.52 -0.57
N GLU A 36 15.01 6.84 0.10
CA GLU A 36 16.45 7.05 -0.01
C GLU A 36 17.02 6.72 -1.40
N ILE A 37 16.30 5.93 -2.21
CA ILE A 37 16.75 5.60 -3.57
C ILE A 37 16.66 6.78 -4.53
N TYR A 38 15.90 7.83 -4.18
CA TYR A 38 15.72 8.98 -5.05
C TYR A 38 17.03 9.68 -5.38
N ASN A 39 17.34 9.79 -6.65
CA ASN A 39 18.49 10.53 -7.15
C ASN A 39 18.02 11.78 -7.94
N PRO A 40 18.21 13.01 -7.41
CA PRO A 40 17.73 14.23 -8.05
C PRO A 40 18.33 14.47 -9.44
N LYS A 41 19.51 13.91 -9.76
CA LYS A 41 20.17 14.10 -11.05
C LYS A 41 19.60 13.23 -12.17
N THR A 42 19.05 12.07 -11.84
CA THR A 42 18.59 11.06 -12.82
C THR A 42 17.10 10.81 -12.82
N ASP A 43 16.44 11.04 -11.70
CA ASP A 43 15.04 10.63 -11.52
C ASP A 43 14.13 11.85 -11.73
N HIS A 44 13.51 11.91 -12.89
CA HIS A 44 12.63 13.00 -13.30
C HIS A 44 11.16 12.62 -13.29
N ILE A 45 10.86 11.33 -13.52
CA ILE A 45 9.50 10.78 -13.53
C ILE A 45 9.39 9.74 -12.42
N LEU A 46 8.69 10.10 -11.36
CA LEU A 46 8.51 9.27 -10.18
C LEU A 46 7.10 8.69 -10.12
N SER A 47 6.94 7.56 -9.46
CA SER A 47 5.64 7.01 -9.09
C SER A 47 5.52 6.92 -7.57
N ASN A 48 4.40 7.40 -7.02
CA ASN A 48 4.05 7.20 -5.61
C ASN A 48 3.34 5.84 -5.37
N ALA A 49 3.47 4.89 -6.30
CA ALA A 49 2.78 3.59 -6.26
C ALA A 49 1.24 3.72 -6.12
N SER A 50 0.58 2.77 -5.49
CA SER A 50 -0.85 2.81 -5.18
C SER A 50 -1.10 3.01 -3.68
N CYS A 51 -2.32 3.40 -3.31
CA CYS A 51 -2.75 3.48 -1.92
C CYS A 51 -2.56 2.13 -1.18
N THR A 52 -2.92 1.02 -1.83
CA THR A 52 -2.71 -0.33 -1.28
C THR A 52 -1.23 -0.66 -1.10
N THR A 53 -0.36 -0.25 -2.04
CA THR A 53 1.10 -0.45 -1.91
C THR A 53 1.65 0.38 -0.76
N ASN A 54 1.20 1.63 -0.60
CA ASN A 54 1.59 2.49 0.52
C ASN A 54 1.14 1.92 1.87
N CYS A 55 -0.04 1.27 1.92
CA CYS A 55 -0.49 0.57 3.12
C CYS A 55 0.36 -0.69 3.41
N LEU A 56 0.59 -1.53 2.42
CA LEU A 56 1.20 -2.84 2.61
C LEU A 56 2.72 -2.78 2.83
N ALA A 57 3.44 -1.90 2.11
CA ALA A 57 4.89 -1.90 2.10
C ALA A 57 5.55 -1.63 3.45
N PRO A 58 5.09 -0.66 4.27
CA PRO A 58 5.64 -0.45 5.61
C PRO A 58 5.53 -1.70 6.50
N VAL A 59 4.39 -2.35 6.48
CA VAL A 59 4.12 -3.57 7.26
C VAL A 59 5.02 -4.73 6.82
N VAL A 60 5.13 -4.93 5.51
CA VAL A 60 6.01 -5.95 4.92
C VAL A 60 7.47 -5.67 5.25
N LYS A 61 7.92 -4.40 5.21
CA LYS A 61 9.28 -4.01 5.60
C LYS A 61 9.58 -4.42 7.05
N VAL A 62 8.70 -4.09 7.98
CA VAL A 62 8.86 -4.43 9.40
C VAL A 62 8.90 -5.95 9.61
N LEU A 63 7.91 -6.68 9.10
CA LEU A 63 7.83 -8.13 9.26
C LEU A 63 9.01 -8.85 8.59
N ASN A 64 9.41 -8.41 7.40
CA ASN A 64 10.54 -9.02 6.71
C ASN A 64 11.87 -8.76 7.42
N ASN A 65 12.08 -7.58 7.98
CA ASN A 65 13.29 -7.24 8.71
C ASN A 65 13.38 -8.00 10.04
N ALA A 66 12.26 -8.15 10.76
CA ALA A 66 12.24 -8.81 12.06
C ALA A 66 12.28 -10.34 11.95
N PHE A 67 11.50 -10.93 11.06
CA PHE A 67 11.25 -12.38 11.04
C PHE A 67 11.60 -13.06 9.70
N GLY A 68 11.81 -12.25 8.65
CA GLY A 68 11.96 -12.72 7.28
C GLY A 68 10.63 -13.28 6.72
N ILE A 69 10.20 -12.81 5.55
CA ILE A 69 9.03 -13.36 4.87
C ILE A 69 9.50 -14.35 3.81
N LYS A 70 8.98 -15.57 3.88
CA LYS A 70 9.20 -16.62 2.90
C LYS A 70 8.31 -16.44 1.68
N ARG A 71 7.01 -16.29 1.91
CA ARG A 71 5.96 -16.05 0.91
C ARG A 71 4.67 -15.57 1.57
N GLY A 72 3.75 -15.01 0.79
CA GLY A 72 2.46 -14.59 1.33
C GLY A 72 1.43 -14.29 0.26
N LEU A 73 0.19 -14.22 0.70
CA LEU A 73 -0.96 -13.76 -0.07
C LEU A 73 -1.62 -12.59 0.64
N MET A 74 -2.07 -11.63 -0.14
CA MET A 74 -2.84 -10.51 0.40
C MET A 74 -4.18 -10.39 -0.31
N THR A 75 -5.19 -10.02 0.44
CA THR A 75 -6.47 -9.57 -0.09
C THR A 75 -6.70 -8.16 0.40
N THR A 76 -6.96 -7.21 -0.50
CA THR A 76 -7.49 -5.92 -0.05
C THR A 76 -9.00 -5.90 -0.22
N VAL A 77 -9.71 -5.69 0.88
CA VAL A 77 -11.13 -5.32 0.89
C VAL A 77 -11.16 -3.81 0.72
N HIS A 78 -11.55 -3.35 -0.47
CA HIS A 78 -11.29 -1.99 -0.90
C HIS A 78 -12.59 -1.25 -1.20
N SER A 79 -12.68 -0.02 -0.77
CA SER A 79 -13.78 0.87 -1.18
C SER A 79 -13.83 0.98 -2.71
N TYR A 80 -15.02 1.23 -3.25
CA TYR A 80 -15.17 1.47 -4.69
C TYR A 80 -14.46 2.77 -5.09
N THR A 81 -14.01 2.83 -6.33
CA THR A 81 -13.34 4.00 -6.92
C THR A 81 -13.95 4.27 -8.30
N ASN A 82 -13.51 5.32 -8.99
CA ASN A 82 -13.95 5.65 -10.34
C ASN A 82 -13.74 4.53 -11.37
N ASP A 83 -12.98 3.47 -11.04
CA ASP A 83 -12.81 2.29 -11.88
C ASP A 83 -14.08 1.42 -11.91
N GLN A 84 -14.90 1.47 -10.86
CA GLN A 84 -16.18 0.77 -10.80
C GLN A 84 -17.29 1.61 -11.40
N ALA A 85 -18.32 0.93 -11.95
CA ALA A 85 -19.49 1.57 -12.50
C ALA A 85 -20.47 2.02 -11.41
N ILE A 86 -21.16 3.15 -11.62
CA ILE A 86 -22.29 3.56 -10.76
C ILE A 86 -23.47 2.62 -11.07
N LEU A 87 -23.85 2.50 -12.35
CA LEU A 87 -24.84 1.56 -12.85
C LEU A 87 -24.17 0.48 -13.71
N GLU A 88 -24.85 -0.63 -13.90
CA GLU A 88 -24.38 -1.73 -14.76
C GLU A 88 -23.99 -1.23 -16.16
N LYS A 89 -22.75 -1.52 -16.57
CA LYS A 89 -22.26 -1.20 -17.91
C LYS A 89 -21.20 -2.18 -18.39
N ALA A 90 -20.98 -2.26 -19.69
CA ALA A 90 -19.87 -3.01 -20.25
C ALA A 90 -18.52 -2.38 -19.81
N HIS A 91 -17.56 -3.22 -19.40
CA HIS A 91 -16.21 -2.81 -19.09
C HIS A 91 -15.21 -3.48 -20.04
N LYS A 92 -14.30 -2.68 -20.62
CA LYS A 92 -13.39 -3.13 -21.71
C LYS A 92 -12.43 -4.26 -21.32
N LYS A 93 -12.00 -4.33 -20.05
CA LYS A 93 -10.92 -5.24 -19.62
C LYS A 93 -11.42 -6.36 -18.71
N ASP A 94 -12.40 -6.09 -17.88
CA ASP A 94 -12.88 -7.01 -16.85
C ASP A 94 -14.38 -6.80 -16.64
N PRO A 95 -15.24 -7.72 -17.06
CA PRO A 95 -16.70 -7.59 -16.93
C PRO A 95 -17.15 -7.33 -15.49
N ARG A 96 -16.44 -7.85 -14.49
CA ARG A 96 -16.77 -7.64 -13.06
C ARG A 96 -16.73 -6.16 -12.67
N ARG A 97 -15.81 -5.37 -13.26
CA ARG A 97 -15.67 -3.92 -12.96
C ARG A 97 -16.80 -3.09 -13.54
N GLY A 98 -17.59 -3.65 -14.45
CA GLY A 98 -18.78 -3.01 -15.01
C GLY A 98 -20.04 -3.17 -14.16
N ARG A 99 -19.98 -3.94 -13.06
CA ARG A 99 -21.10 -4.15 -12.14
C ARG A 99 -21.28 -2.92 -11.24
N ALA A 100 -22.52 -2.66 -10.83
CA ALA A 100 -22.89 -1.52 -9.98
C ALA A 100 -22.15 -1.57 -8.63
N ALA A 101 -21.35 -0.55 -8.35
CA ALA A 101 -20.42 -0.52 -7.22
C ALA A 101 -21.11 -0.54 -5.85
N ALA A 102 -22.28 0.10 -5.76
CA ALA A 102 -23.01 0.22 -4.49
C ALA A 102 -23.81 -1.05 -4.11
N GLU A 103 -23.88 -2.04 -5.01
CA GLU A 103 -24.71 -3.24 -4.83
C GLU A 103 -23.89 -4.54 -4.83
N ASN A 104 -22.61 -4.49 -5.22
CA ASN A 104 -21.86 -5.70 -5.50
C ASN A 104 -20.51 -5.73 -4.75
N MET A 105 -20.13 -6.89 -4.25
CA MET A 105 -18.73 -7.22 -3.97
C MET A 105 -18.06 -7.66 -5.27
N ILE A 106 -17.02 -6.93 -5.69
CA ILE A 106 -16.40 -7.09 -7.00
C ILE A 106 -14.95 -7.57 -6.87
N PRO A 107 -14.67 -8.88 -7.05
CA PRO A 107 -13.29 -9.36 -7.11
C PRO A 107 -12.58 -8.81 -8.34
N THR A 108 -11.38 -8.29 -8.16
CA THR A 108 -10.56 -7.74 -9.24
C THR A 108 -9.07 -8.02 -9.01
N SER A 109 -8.30 -7.93 -10.08
CA SER A 109 -6.85 -7.99 -9.96
C SER A 109 -6.30 -6.74 -9.28
N THR A 110 -5.18 -6.90 -8.56
CA THR A 110 -4.38 -5.78 -8.04
C THR A 110 -2.91 -5.99 -8.37
N GLY A 111 -2.23 -4.90 -8.71
CA GLY A 111 -0.78 -4.89 -8.87
C GLY A 111 -0.01 -4.66 -7.57
N ALA A 112 -0.70 -4.34 -6.47
CA ALA A 112 -0.08 -3.91 -5.23
C ALA A 112 0.93 -4.93 -4.66
N ALA A 113 0.55 -6.21 -4.58
CA ALA A 113 1.45 -7.25 -4.08
C ALA A 113 2.73 -7.41 -4.93
N LYS A 114 2.62 -7.26 -6.25
CA LYS A 114 3.78 -7.28 -7.15
C LYS A 114 4.63 -6.02 -7.01
N ALA A 115 4.00 -4.88 -6.79
CA ALA A 115 4.68 -3.59 -6.59
C ALA A 115 5.55 -3.58 -5.33
N ILE A 116 5.24 -4.39 -4.30
CA ILE A 116 6.12 -4.55 -3.14
C ILE A 116 7.54 -4.98 -3.56
N GLY A 117 7.67 -5.85 -4.54
CA GLY A 117 8.98 -6.26 -5.05
C GLY A 117 9.76 -5.17 -5.79
N LEU A 118 9.14 -4.03 -6.15
CA LEU A 118 9.81 -2.85 -6.70
C LEU A 118 10.42 -1.98 -5.59
N VAL A 119 9.71 -1.84 -4.47
CA VAL A 119 10.12 -0.97 -3.36
C VAL A 119 10.89 -1.73 -2.26
N ILE A 120 10.70 -3.04 -2.17
CA ILE A 120 11.46 -3.95 -1.29
C ILE A 120 11.99 -5.11 -2.15
N PRO A 121 13.18 -4.98 -2.76
CA PRO A 121 13.71 -5.99 -3.70
C PRO A 121 13.76 -7.41 -3.15
N ALA A 122 14.01 -7.58 -1.85
CA ALA A 122 14.00 -8.88 -1.16
C ALA A 122 12.64 -9.61 -1.21
N MET A 123 11.57 -8.90 -1.53
CA MET A 123 10.20 -9.42 -1.63
C MET A 123 9.78 -9.79 -3.05
N LYS A 124 10.66 -9.61 -4.05
CA LYS A 124 10.33 -9.92 -5.45
C LYS A 124 9.90 -11.38 -5.61
N GLY A 125 8.67 -11.56 -6.11
CA GLY A 125 8.07 -12.87 -6.36
C GLY A 125 7.54 -13.62 -5.12
N LYS A 126 7.68 -13.04 -3.93
CA LYS A 126 7.22 -13.69 -2.68
C LYS A 126 5.78 -13.39 -2.31
N LEU A 127 5.21 -12.29 -2.83
CA LEU A 127 3.83 -11.89 -2.55
C LEU A 127 2.97 -11.90 -3.81
N ASN A 128 1.71 -12.31 -3.67
CA ASN A 128 0.67 -12.19 -4.67
C ASN A 128 -0.66 -11.85 -3.97
N GLY A 129 -1.69 -11.51 -4.75
CA GLY A 129 -2.98 -11.20 -4.14
C GLY A 129 -4.02 -10.67 -5.12
N LEU A 130 -5.17 -10.32 -4.55
CA LEU A 130 -6.30 -9.77 -5.27
C LEU A 130 -6.97 -8.63 -4.46
N SER A 131 -7.89 -7.93 -5.11
CA SER A 131 -8.73 -6.92 -4.48
C SER A 131 -10.20 -7.35 -4.56
N ILE A 132 -10.95 -7.08 -3.50
CA ILE A 132 -12.42 -7.19 -3.50
C ILE A 132 -12.95 -5.78 -3.26
N ARG A 133 -13.58 -5.18 -4.27
CA ARG A 133 -14.27 -3.91 -4.12
C ARG A 133 -15.60 -4.14 -3.41
N VAL A 134 -15.92 -3.29 -2.46
CA VAL A 134 -17.13 -3.40 -1.62
C VAL A 134 -17.93 -2.10 -1.66
N PRO A 135 -19.24 -2.13 -1.32
CA PRO A 135 -20.12 -0.96 -1.28
C PRO A 135 -19.78 -0.01 -0.11
N THR A 136 -18.55 0.45 -0.04
CA THR A 136 -18.05 1.40 0.96
C THR A 136 -17.37 2.54 0.21
N PRO A 137 -17.71 3.81 0.49
CA PRO A 137 -17.19 4.93 -0.31
C PRO A 137 -15.73 5.25 -0.04
N ASP A 138 -15.24 4.98 1.18
CA ASP A 138 -13.90 5.32 1.61
C ASP A 138 -13.43 4.40 2.73
N VAL A 139 -12.13 4.32 2.94
CA VAL A 139 -11.40 3.41 3.82
C VAL A 139 -11.45 1.96 3.35
N SER A 140 -10.29 1.36 3.33
CA SER A 140 -10.03 0.00 2.87
C SER A 140 -9.20 -0.75 3.92
N LEU A 141 -9.13 -2.06 3.81
CA LEU A 141 -8.23 -2.87 4.61
C LEU A 141 -7.42 -3.84 3.75
N VAL A 142 -6.23 -4.17 4.22
CA VAL A 142 -5.41 -5.28 3.72
C VAL A 142 -5.47 -6.42 4.72
N ASP A 143 -5.81 -7.61 4.24
CA ASP A 143 -5.61 -8.89 4.91
C ASP A 143 -4.33 -9.51 4.34
N LEU A 144 -3.24 -9.44 5.10
CA LEU A 144 -1.96 -10.05 4.74
C LEU A 144 -1.80 -11.37 5.48
N VAL A 145 -1.66 -12.46 4.72
CA VAL A 145 -1.26 -13.76 5.25
C VAL A 145 0.12 -14.11 4.72
N CYS A 146 1.08 -14.39 5.60
CA CYS A 146 2.43 -14.75 5.19
C CYS A 146 3.04 -15.86 6.05
N GLU A 147 3.88 -16.67 5.40
CA GLU A 147 4.75 -17.64 6.05
C GLU A 147 6.09 -16.96 6.32
N LEU A 148 6.53 -16.97 7.58
CA LEU A 148 7.79 -16.39 8.01
C LEU A 148 8.94 -17.40 7.90
N ASN A 149 10.18 -16.90 7.78
CA ASN A 149 11.38 -17.73 7.84
C ASN A 149 11.68 -18.17 9.27
N GLN A 150 11.41 -17.30 10.26
CA GLN A 150 11.49 -17.66 11.67
C GLN A 150 10.44 -18.74 11.97
N LYS A 151 10.87 -19.84 12.59
CA LYS A 151 10.06 -21.04 12.76
C LYS A 151 9.00 -20.95 13.88
N GLU A 152 9.22 -20.08 14.84
CA GLU A 152 8.31 -19.90 15.97
C GLU A 152 8.18 -18.41 16.27
N VAL A 153 6.95 -17.92 16.17
CA VAL A 153 6.57 -16.56 16.54
C VAL A 153 5.24 -16.59 17.28
N THR A 154 5.01 -15.61 18.14
CA THR A 154 3.75 -15.40 18.85
C THR A 154 3.03 -14.17 18.29
N LYS A 155 1.71 -14.09 18.57
CA LYS A 155 0.93 -12.88 18.27
C LYS A 155 1.53 -11.65 18.95
N GLU A 156 1.98 -11.79 20.18
CA GLU A 156 2.54 -10.73 21.01
C GLU A 156 3.86 -10.20 20.41
N GLU A 157 4.72 -11.08 19.91
CA GLU A 157 5.96 -10.68 19.22
C GLU A 157 5.67 -9.89 17.94
N ILE A 158 4.74 -10.38 17.11
CA ILE A 158 4.32 -9.68 15.88
C ILE A 158 3.78 -8.29 16.21
N ASN A 159 2.84 -8.21 17.17
CA ASN A 159 2.24 -6.95 17.58
C ASN A 159 3.25 -6.00 18.20
N THR A 160 4.20 -6.51 19.00
CA THR A 160 5.24 -5.70 19.63
C THR A 160 6.13 -5.04 18.58
N VAL A 161 6.60 -5.79 17.59
CA VAL A 161 7.48 -5.26 16.54
C VAL A 161 6.76 -4.20 15.70
N LEU A 162 5.50 -4.45 15.33
CA LEU A 162 4.68 -3.50 14.57
C LEU A 162 4.37 -2.23 15.36
N LYS A 163 4.07 -2.35 16.66
CA LYS A 163 3.86 -1.22 17.56
C LYS A 163 5.12 -0.38 17.69
N GLN A 164 6.25 -1.02 17.97
CA GLN A 164 7.54 -0.32 18.08
C GLN A 164 7.89 0.46 16.81
N ALA A 165 7.68 -0.14 15.63
CA ALA A 165 7.90 0.54 14.36
C ALA A 165 7.00 1.77 14.20
N SER A 166 5.73 1.68 14.58
CA SER A 166 4.77 2.80 14.50
C SER A 166 5.11 3.96 15.44
N GLU A 167 5.75 3.68 16.57
CA GLU A 167 6.15 4.68 17.56
C GLU A 167 7.51 5.32 17.25
N ASN A 168 8.35 4.66 16.45
CA ASN A 168 9.73 5.06 16.15
C ASN A 168 9.96 5.35 14.66
N GLU A 169 10.60 4.42 13.93
CA GLU A 169 11.09 4.65 12.56
C GLU A 169 10.02 4.88 11.51
N LEU A 170 8.78 4.42 11.76
CA LEU A 170 7.63 4.64 10.87
C LEU A 170 6.58 5.57 11.49
N LYS A 171 6.94 6.36 12.47
CA LYS A 171 6.04 7.34 13.08
C LYS A 171 5.50 8.32 12.02
N GLY A 172 4.16 8.46 11.97
CA GLY A 172 3.47 9.25 10.95
C GLY A 172 3.21 8.51 9.63
N ILE A 173 3.80 7.32 9.43
CA ILE A 173 3.56 6.44 8.29
C ILE A 173 2.71 5.24 8.71
N LEU A 174 3.08 4.59 9.81
CA LEU A 174 2.41 3.45 10.41
C LEU A 174 1.78 3.86 11.74
N ALA A 175 0.57 3.42 11.99
CA ALA A 175 -0.12 3.51 13.29
C ALA A 175 -0.51 2.12 13.79
N TYR A 176 -0.94 2.04 15.03
CA TYR A 176 -1.30 0.81 15.71
C TYR A 176 -2.51 1.06 16.61
N THR A 177 -3.48 0.15 16.59
CA THR A 177 -4.64 0.19 17.48
C THR A 177 -4.90 -1.19 18.11
N ASP A 178 -5.41 -1.18 19.33
CA ASP A 178 -5.95 -2.32 20.05
C ASP A 178 -7.46 -2.15 20.35
N GLU A 179 -8.08 -1.16 19.74
CA GLU A 179 -9.51 -0.89 19.85
C GLU A 179 -10.30 -1.63 18.75
N PRO A 180 -11.54 -2.06 19.03
CA PRO A 180 -12.38 -2.76 18.05
C PRO A 180 -13.07 -1.76 17.09
N LEU A 181 -12.28 -1.21 16.17
CA LEU A 181 -12.71 -0.18 15.23
C LEU A 181 -13.18 -0.75 13.89
N VAL A 182 -13.91 0.06 13.12
CA VAL A 182 -14.40 -0.26 11.78
C VAL A 182 -13.99 0.83 10.78
N SER A 183 -14.23 0.61 9.49
CA SER A 183 -13.76 1.49 8.41
C SER A 183 -14.06 2.98 8.62
N SER A 184 -15.24 3.33 9.11
CA SER A 184 -15.64 4.74 9.32
C SER A 184 -14.80 5.49 10.35
N ASP A 185 -14.18 4.77 11.28
CA ASP A 185 -13.33 5.35 12.34
C ASP A 185 -11.96 5.81 11.81
N PHE A 186 -11.57 5.30 10.64
CA PHE A 186 -10.29 5.63 10.01
C PHE A 186 -10.38 6.71 8.94
N LYS A 187 -11.56 7.28 8.68
CA LYS A 187 -11.70 8.37 7.70
C LYS A 187 -10.93 9.60 8.12
N GLY A 188 -10.16 10.15 7.18
CA GLY A 188 -9.31 11.32 7.40
C GLY A 188 -8.03 11.01 8.17
N THR A 189 -7.67 9.74 8.35
CA THR A 189 -6.38 9.38 8.97
C THR A 189 -5.23 9.66 8.00
N SER A 190 -4.22 10.39 8.48
CA SER A 190 -3.08 10.82 7.65
C SER A 190 -1.99 9.76 7.49
N VAL A 191 -2.04 8.66 8.24
CA VAL A 191 -1.06 7.57 8.12
C VAL A 191 -1.34 6.68 6.91
N SER A 192 -0.30 6.04 6.39
CA SER A 192 -0.43 5.07 5.29
C SER A 192 -1.12 3.78 5.73
N SER A 193 -0.97 3.41 7.00
CA SER A 193 -1.43 2.12 7.53
C SER A 193 -1.70 2.19 9.02
N THR A 194 -2.77 1.56 9.49
CA THR A 194 -3.04 1.33 10.91
C THR A 194 -3.19 -0.17 11.15
N ILE A 195 -2.30 -0.73 11.97
CA ILE A 195 -2.36 -2.14 12.37
C ILE A 195 -3.53 -2.35 13.33
N ASP A 196 -4.40 -3.31 13.01
CA ASP A 196 -5.41 -3.81 13.92
C ASP A 196 -4.84 -5.01 14.69
N SER A 197 -4.30 -4.76 15.86
CA SER A 197 -3.62 -5.78 16.66
C SER A 197 -4.56 -6.84 17.24
N THR A 198 -5.83 -6.50 17.35
CA THR A 198 -6.86 -7.43 17.88
C THR A 198 -7.05 -8.61 16.95
N LEU A 199 -6.89 -8.38 15.63
CA LEU A 199 -7.08 -9.33 14.55
C LEU A 199 -5.80 -10.05 14.09
N THR A 200 -4.66 -9.79 14.71
CA THR A 200 -3.43 -10.55 14.43
C THR A 200 -3.60 -12.00 14.84
N MET A 201 -3.24 -12.93 13.95
CA MET A 201 -3.33 -14.38 14.17
C MET A 201 -2.00 -15.05 13.80
N VAL A 202 -1.67 -16.10 14.53
CA VAL A 202 -0.54 -16.98 14.22
C VAL A 202 -1.04 -18.42 14.17
N MET A 203 -0.72 -19.13 13.10
CA MET A 203 -1.01 -20.55 12.87
C MET A 203 0.30 -21.30 12.61
N GLU A 204 0.38 -22.57 13.04
CA GLU A 204 1.53 -23.43 12.78
C GLU A 204 2.88 -22.74 13.11
N LYS A 205 2.84 -21.86 14.15
CA LYS A 205 3.98 -21.12 14.70
C LYS A 205 4.63 -20.07 13.78
N ASN A 206 4.42 -20.11 12.46
CA ASN A 206 5.06 -19.18 11.52
C ASN A 206 4.16 -18.71 10.37
N MET A 207 2.91 -19.15 10.32
CA MET A 207 1.92 -18.57 9.41
C MET A 207 1.19 -17.44 10.13
N VAL A 208 1.38 -16.22 9.67
CA VAL A 208 0.90 -14.99 10.31
C VAL A 208 -0.15 -14.32 9.45
N LYS A 209 -1.23 -13.87 10.08
CA LYS A 209 -2.22 -12.96 9.49
C LYS A 209 -2.15 -11.62 10.21
N VAL A 210 -2.08 -10.53 9.44
CA VAL A 210 -2.15 -9.15 9.94
C VAL A 210 -3.21 -8.41 9.16
N ILE A 211 -4.09 -7.71 9.86
CA ILE A 211 -5.10 -6.81 9.30
C ILE A 211 -4.63 -5.37 9.43
N VAL A 212 -4.74 -4.64 8.33
CA VAL A 212 -4.21 -3.27 8.25
C VAL A 212 -5.24 -2.37 7.59
N TRP A 213 -5.69 -1.35 8.30
CA TRP A 213 -6.61 -0.32 7.81
C TRP A 213 -5.87 0.81 7.11
N TYR A 214 -6.48 1.42 6.12
CA TYR A 214 -5.95 2.63 5.47
C TYR A 214 -7.06 3.46 4.83
N ASP A 215 -6.96 4.78 4.98
CA ASP A 215 -7.76 5.70 4.18
C ASP A 215 -7.11 5.80 2.80
N ASN A 216 -7.77 5.18 1.81
CA ASN A 216 -7.23 5.10 0.45
C ASN A 216 -7.28 6.41 -0.32
N GLU A 217 -7.99 7.42 0.19
CA GLU A 217 -8.08 8.77 -0.38
C GLU A 217 -7.16 9.72 0.39
N TRP A 218 -7.45 9.96 1.66
CA TRP A 218 -6.74 10.94 2.48
C TRP A 218 -5.29 10.53 2.78
N GLY A 219 -5.08 9.36 3.36
CA GLY A 219 -3.73 8.88 3.70
C GLY A 219 -2.82 8.76 2.50
N TYR A 220 -3.34 8.36 1.33
CA TYR A 220 -2.57 8.33 0.10
C TYR A 220 -2.23 9.73 -0.42
N SER A 221 -3.15 10.69 -0.29
CA SER A 221 -2.91 12.09 -0.67
C SER A 221 -1.82 12.72 0.19
N GLU A 222 -1.84 12.47 1.50
CA GLU A 222 -0.77 12.88 2.43
C GLU A 222 0.60 12.34 2.01
N ARG A 223 0.69 11.06 1.67
CA ARG A 223 1.95 10.48 1.15
C ARG A 223 2.42 11.09 -0.14
N THR A 224 1.49 11.53 -0.98
CA THR A 224 1.85 12.27 -2.21
C THR A 224 2.48 13.62 -1.87
N VAL A 225 1.91 14.35 -0.91
CA VAL A 225 2.46 15.63 -0.43
C VAL A 225 3.82 15.43 0.21
N ASP A 226 3.99 14.41 1.04
CA ASP A 226 5.26 14.07 1.67
C ASP A 226 6.35 13.76 0.62
N LEU A 227 6.00 12.99 -0.43
CA LEU A 227 6.94 12.71 -1.51
C LEU A 227 7.33 13.99 -2.25
N VAL A 228 6.38 14.91 -2.52
CA VAL A 228 6.69 16.23 -3.11
C VAL A 228 7.66 17.00 -2.23
N ALA A 229 7.39 17.08 -0.93
CA ALA A 229 8.26 17.77 0.03
C ALA A 229 9.66 17.15 0.10
N TYR A 230 9.73 15.80 0.12
CA TYR A 230 10.99 15.07 0.13
C TYR A 230 11.83 15.36 -1.13
N VAL A 231 11.20 15.27 -2.30
CA VAL A 231 11.87 15.55 -3.59
C VAL A 231 12.37 16.99 -3.63
N ALA A 232 11.56 17.96 -3.20
CA ALA A 232 11.97 19.37 -3.14
C ALA A 232 13.15 19.60 -2.19
N ALA A 233 13.16 18.96 -1.03
CA ALA A 233 14.24 19.05 -0.04
C ALA A 233 15.55 18.39 -0.51
N LYS A 234 15.47 17.32 -1.30
CA LYS A 234 16.66 16.62 -1.85
C LYS A 234 17.25 17.27 -3.09
N GLY A 235 16.48 18.13 -3.75
CA GLY A 235 16.89 18.86 -4.97
C GLY A 235 16.05 18.47 -6.20
N LEU A 236 15.86 19.46 -7.08
CA LEU A 236 15.06 19.36 -8.31
C LEU A 236 15.95 19.21 -9.55
#